data_5116192bb62f34b07baf372c569db494
#
_entry.id   5116192bb62f34b07baf372c569db494
#
_cell.length_a   1.000
_cell.length_b   1.000
_cell.length_c   1.000
_cell.angle_alpha   90.00
_cell.angle_beta   90.00
_cell.angle_gamma   90.00
#
_symmetry.space_group_name_H-M   'P 1'
#
loop_
_entity.id
_entity.type
_entity.pdbx_description
1 polymer ?
#
loop_
_entity_poly.entity_id
_entity_poly.type
_entity_poly.pdbx_seq_one_letter_code
_entity_poly.pdbx_strand_id
1 'polypeptide(L)'
;MFVSDGLGVNESGHLTVGGCDTVSLAKKYGTPYMCYDENMIRKNCREFVKSMEENYDGNGLVCYASKAFSCLEMCRICKEEKMGLDVVSGGEIFTAVKAGFPSERICFHGNNKTNDELTMALDNNVGRIVVDNVEELKRLSTLASKTGKVAKIMLRIKPGIDAHTHSFIRTGQIDSKFGFALETGEAMTAVKLAVETDSIDLCGLHCHIGSQIFDIAPFELAAKVMIDFISEIKETVGYEIRELNLGGGFGIKYLESDTPKPFSEYMKRVSVVVKKEAEKKNVKLPFILIEPGRSVVGAEGVTVYTVGAVKHIPNIRTYVSVDGGMTDNPRYILYQSDYDVMCANKANEPKTENVTVAGKCCESGDLIQENAPIQKVEAGDLLAVLSTGAYNYSMASNYNRIPRPIVVMAKDGESRIIIRRETYEDITRNDV
;
A
#
# COMPACT_ATOMS: atom_id res chain seq x y z
N MET A 1 -5.73 11.92 21.08
CA MET A 1 -5.21 12.52 19.79
C MET A 1 -5.61 11.61 18.67
N PHE A 2 -6.08 12.11 17.52
CA PHE A 2 -6.45 11.26 16.40
C PHE A 2 -5.22 10.58 15.73
N VAL A 3 -5.49 9.55 14.95
CA VAL A 3 -4.47 8.80 14.18
C VAL A 3 -3.95 9.59 12.98
N SER A 4 -4.70 10.58 12.50
CA SER A 4 -4.33 11.51 11.41
C SER A 4 -4.66 12.96 11.80
N ASP A 5 -3.86 13.91 11.30
CA ASP A 5 -4.09 15.36 11.43
C ASP A 5 -5.33 15.84 10.63
N GLY A 6 -5.78 15.04 9.64
CA GLY A 6 -6.95 15.34 8.81
C GLY A 6 -8.29 15.05 9.49
N LEU A 7 -8.26 14.44 10.69
CA LEU A 7 -9.44 14.13 11.49
C LEU A 7 -9.69 15.23 12.51
N GLY A 8 -10.96 15.55 12.73
CA GLY A 8 -11.39 16.56 13.73
C GLY A 8 -12.76 16.26 14.27
N VAL A 9 -13.23 17.10 15.19
CA VAL A 9 -14.60 17.10 15.70
C VAL A 9 -15.17 18.50 15.52
N ASN A 10 -16.36 18.59 14.91
CA ASN A 10 -17.04 19.88 14.72
C ASN A 10 -17.84 20.32 15.96
N GLU A 11 -18.46 21.49 15.89
CA GLU A 11 -19.26 22.06 16.98
C GLU A 11 -20.47 21.21 17.36
N SER A 12 -20.98 20.37 16.45
CA SER A 12 -22.06 19.41 16.71
C SER A 12 -21.58 18.11 17.38
N GLY A 13 -20.27 17.98 17.66
CA GLY A 13 -19.69 16.78 18.23
C GLY A 13 -19.50 15.64 17.21
N HIS A 14 -19.61 15.91 15.92
CA HIS A 14 -19.45 14.92 14.87
C HIS A 14 -17.99 14.83 14.43
N LEU A 15 -17.54 13.61 14.11
CA LEU A 15 -16.25 13.38 13.46
C LEU A 15 -16.23 14.06 12.10
N THR A 16 -15.08 14.68 11.75
CA THR A 16 -14.83 15.25 10.42
C THR A 16 -13.62 14.61 9.77
N VAL A 17 -13.65 14.50 8.43
CA VAL A 17 -12.57 14.00 7.59
C VAL A 17 -12.33 15.04 6.48
N GLY A 18 -11.12 15.59 6.36
CA GLY A 18 -10.82 16.63 5.38
C GLY A 18 -11.75 17.85 5.46
N GLY A 19 -12.21 18.18 6.66
CA GLY A 19 -13.17 19.25 6.92
C GLY A 19 -14.64 18.89 6.65
N CYS A 20 -14.95 17.69 6.12
CA CYS A 20 -16.32 17.24 5.87
C CYS A 20 -16.91 16.54 7.10
N ASP A 21 -18.13 16.91 7.48
CA ASP A 21 -18.90 16.26 8.54
C ASP A 21 -19.36 14.87 8.11
N THR A 22 -18.94 13.83 8.83
CA THR A 22 -19.26 12.42 8.51
C THR A 22 -20.76 12.12 8.55
N VAL A 23 -21.53 12.79 9.40
CA VAL A 23 -22.99 12.64 9.46
C VAL A 23 -23.65 13.20 8.19
N SER A 24 -23.16 14.35 7.72
CA SER A 24 -23.62 14.95 6.47
C SER A 24 -23.26 14.10 5.25
N LEU A 25 -22.06 13.49 5.25
CA LEU A 25 -21.65 12.54 4.21
C LEU A 25 -22.53 11.28 4.21
N ALA A 26 -22.87 10.73 5.39
CA ALA A 26 -23.76 9.58 5.51
C ALA A 26 -25.16 9.89 4.96
N LYS A 27 -25.71 11.07 5.23
CA LYS A 27 -27.00 11.52 4.67
C LYS A 27 -26.95 11.68 3.16
N LYS A 28 -25.81 12.16 2.61
CA LYS A 28 -25.65 12.43 1.17
C LYS A 28 -25.39 11.16 0.36
N TYR A 29 -24.59 10.25 0.88
CA TYR A 29 -24.06 9.11 0.12
C TYR A 29 -24.57 7.74 0.60
N GLY A 30 -25.21 7.69 1.78
CA GLY A 30 -25.57 6.43 2.46
C GLY A 30 -24.35 5.69 3.01
N THR A 31 -24.58 4.77 3.93
CA THR A 31 -23.56 3.87 4.50
C THR A 31 -23.67 2.46 3.87
N PRO A 32 -22.64 1.60 3.98
CA PRO A 32 -21.29 1.98 4.35
C PRO A 32 -20.64 2.87 3.27
N TYR A 33 -19.75 3.77 3.68
CA TYR A 33 -18.92 4.50 2.74
C TYR A 33 -17.49 4.62 3.27
N MET A 34 -16.52 4.71 2.35
CA MET A 34 -15.15 5.06 2.65
C MET A 34 -14.89 6.52 2.30
N CYS A 35 -14.24 7.26 3.20
CA CYS A 35 -13.86 8.65 2.97
C CYS A 35 -12.35 8.81 3.12
N TYR A 36 -11.71 9.43 2.13
CA TYR A 36 -10.29 9.77 2.14
C TYR A 36 -10.09 11.28 2.21
N ASP A 37 -9.11 11.71 2.99
CA ASP A 37 -8.63 13.09 3.01
C ASP A 37 -7.59 13.33 1.92
N GLU A 38 -7.95 14.09 0.88
CA GLU A 38 -7.04 14.39 -0.24
C GLU A 38 -5.87 15.26 0.18
N ASN A 39 -6.07 16.23 1.07
CA ASN A 39 -5.01 17.13 1.49
C ASN A 39 -3.91 16.36 2.22
N MET A 40 -4.30 15.42 3.08
CA MET A 40 -3.34 14.60 3.82
C MET A 40 -2.64 13.59 2.91
N ILE A 41 -3.35 12.95 1.98
CA ILE A 41 -2.73 12.08 0.96
C ILE A 41 -1.67 12.88 0.19
N ARG A 42 -2.00 14.06 -0.31
CA ARG A 42 -1.05 14.92 -1.04
C ARG A 42 0.12 15.38 -0.16
N LYS A 43 -0.15 15.72 1.10
CA LYS A 43 0.90 16.06 2.08
C LYS A 43 1.90 14.92 2.22
N ASN A 44 1.41 13.69 2.39
CA ASN A 44 2.25 12.49 2.53
C ASN A 44 3.07 12.24 1.25
N CYS A 45 2.45 12.34 0.06
CA CYS A 45 3.18 12.25 -1.21
C CYS A 45 4.34 13.24 -1.28
N ARG A 46 4.06 14.51 -0.96
CA ARG A 46 5.05 15.60 -0.98
C ARG A 46 6.16 15.40 0.04
N GLU A 47 5.85 14.88 1.22
CA GLU A 47 6.85 14.60 2.25
C GLU A 47 7.88 13.58 1.76
N PHE A 48 7.44 12.48 1.13
CA PHE A 48 8.35 11.50 0.54
C PHE A 48 9.17 12.07 -0.61
N VAL A 49 8.54 12.79 -1.56
CA VAL A 49 9.24 13.40 -2.70
C VAL A 49 10.26 14.42 -2.22
N LYS A 50 9.86 15.31 -1.33
CA LYS A 50 10.75 16.32 -0.74
C LYS A 50 11.91 15.69 0.02
N SER A 51 11.65 14.63 0.77
CA SER A 51 12.71 13.91 1.50
C SER A 51 13.75 13.30 0.55
N MET A 52 13.33 12.80 -0.61
CA MET A 52 14.23 12.34 -1.67
C MET A 52 15.05 13.48 -2.24
N GLU A 53 14.42 14.63 -2.53
CA GLU A 53 15.10 15.82 -3.04
C GLU A 53 16.15 16.35 -2.06
N GLU A 54 15.80 16.49 -0.78
CA GLU A 54 16.68 17.09 0.24
C GLU A 54 17.83 16.17 0.69
N ASN A 55 17.63 14.85 0.71
CA ASN A 55 18.63 13.94 1.26
C ASN A 55 19.41 13.16 0.19
N TYR A 56 18.91 13.10 -1.04
CA TYR A 56 19.56 12.36 -2.12
C TYR A 56 19.64 13.15 -3.43
N ASP A 57 19.63 14.47 -3.33
CA ASP A 57 19.82 15.42 -4.43
C ASP A 57 18.81 15.22 -5.59
N GLY A 58 17.61 14.68 -5.27
CA GLY A 58 16.60 14.33 -6.26
C GLY A 58 16.96 13.14 -7.17
N ASN A 59 18.08 12.43 -6.90
CA ASN A 59 18.51 11.27 -7.70
C ASN A 59 17.67 10.01 -7.36
N GLY A 60 16.35 10.11 -7.48
CA GLY A 60 15.45 9.02 -7.14
C GLY A 60 14.02 9.22 -7.56
N LEU A 61 13.19 8.20 -7.37
CA LEU A 61 11.76 8.19 -7.64
C LEU A 61 11.01 7.52 -6.49
N VAL A 62 9.99 8.21 -5.98
CA VAL A 62 9.07 7.65 -5.00
C VAL A 62 7.89 7.05 -5.74
N CYS A 63 7.72 5.73 -5.69
CA CYS A 63 6.64 5.01 -6.35
C CYS A 63 5.53 4.69 -5.34
N TYR A 64 4.32 5.13 -5.61
CA TYR A 64 3.18 4.73 -4.78
C TYR A 64 2.80 3.27 -5.04
N ALA A 65 2.74 2.45 -3.99
CA ALA A 65 2.32 1.05 -4.08
C ALA A 65 0.81 0.94 -4.26
N SER A 66 0.36 0.76 -5.52
CA SER A 66 -1.05 0.76 -5.94
C SER A 66 -1.91 -0.25 -5.19
N LYS A 67 -1.35 -1.39 -4.79
CA LYS A 67 -2.04 -2.41 -3.99
C LYS A 67 -2.65 -1.87 -2.69
N ALA A 68 -2.14 -0.76 -2.14
CA ALA A 68 -2.71 -0.16 -0.93
C ALA A 68 -4.11 0.41 -1.18
N PHE A 69 -4.27 1.17 -2.26
CA PHE A 69 -5.56 1.64 -2.77
C PHE A 69 -5.38 2.10 -4.22
N SER A 70 -6.02 1.43 -5.18
CA SER A 70 -5.90 1.72 -6.60
C SER A 70 -7.23 2.15 -7.20
N CYS A 71 -7.22 3.34 -7.82
CA CYS A 71 -8.31 3.86 -8.65
C CYS A 71 -7.77 4.95 -9.58
N LEU A 72 -8.59 5.37 -10.56
CA LEU A 72 -8.20 6.43 -11.51
C LEU A 72 -7.76 7.72 -10.83
N GLU A 73 -8.47 8.12 -9.76
CA GLU A 73 -8.16 9.35 -9.03
C GLU A 73 -6.83 9.26 -8.28
N MET A 74 -6.54 8.12 -7.66
CA MET A 74 -5.26 7.93 -6.97
C MET A 74 -4.07 7.98 -7.94
N CYS A 75 -4.24 7.40 -9.14
CA CYS A 75 -3.23 7.52 -10.21
C CYS A 75 -3.01 8.99 -10.63
N ARG A 76 -4.09 9.80 -10.72
CA ARG A 76 -3.98 11.24 -11.04
C ARG A 76 -3.24 12.01 -9.96
N ILE A 77 -3.59 11.78 -8.68
CA ILE A 77 -2.90 12.39 -7.54
C ILE A 77 -1.41 12.07 -7.58
N CYS A 78 -1.04 10.79 -7.74
CA CYS A 78 0.38 10.40 -7.85
C CYS A 78 1.11 11.07 -9.02
N LYS A 79 0.43 11.20 -10.18
CA LYS A 79 0.98 11.91 -11.33
C LYS A 79 1.26 13.38 -11.03
N GLU A 80 0.29 14.08 -10.43
CA GLU A 80 0.36 15.49 -10.07
C GLU A 80 1.42 15.76 -9.01
N GLU A 81 1.55 14.87 -8.03
CA GLU A 81 2.56 14.95 -6.97
C GLU A 81 3.93 14.36 -7.40
N LYS A 82 4.15 14.15 -8.71
CA LYS A 82 5.41 13.71 -9.33
C LYS A 82 5.91 12.34 -8.87
N MET A 83 5.03 11.49 -8.32
CA MET A 83 5.38 10.12 -7.93
C MET A 83 5.41 9.17 -9.14
N GLY A 84 6.07 8.02 -8.97
CA GLY A 84 5.89 6.81 -9.77
C GLY A 84 4.73 5.96 -9.23
N LEU A 85 4.50 4.81 -9.86
CA LEU A 85 3.59 3.76 -9.37
C LEU A 85 4.32 2.42 -9.29
N ASP A 86 4.11 1.70 -8.19
CA ASP A 86 4.32 0.26 -8.08
C ASP A 86 2.98 -0.41 -8.39
N VAL A 87 2.95 -1.25 -9.43
CA VAL A 87 1.76 -1.99 -9.86
C VAL A 87 2.06 -3.49 -9.85
N VAL A 88 1.04 -4.32 -9.58
CA VAL A 88 1.24 -5.77 -9.38
C VAL A 88 0.39 -6.66 -10.29
N SER A 89 -0.39 -6.06 -11.19
CA SER A 89 -1.25 -6.78 -12.13
C SER A 89 -1.53 -5.99 -13.40
N GLY A 90 -2.00 -6.68 -14.44
CA GLY A 90 -2.51 -6.04 -15.65
C GLY A 90 -3.67 -5.07 -15.38
N GLY A 91 -4.51 -5.35 -14.37
CA GLY A 91 -5.59 -4.45 -13.95
C GLY A 91 -5.08 -3.12 -13.40
N GLU A 92 -4.01 -3.13 -12.62
CA GLU A 92 -3.38 -1.91 -12.12
C GLU A 92 -2.66 -1.14 -13.24
N ILE A 93 -1.96 -1.84 -14.18
CA ILE A 93 -1.40 -1.20 -15.38
C ILE A 93 -2.51 -0.52 -16.20
N PHE A 94 -3.59 -1.23 -16.48
CA PHE A 94 -4.73 -0.69 -17.23
C PHE A 94 -5.33 0.54 -16.54
N THR A 95 -5.46 0.51 -15.22
CA THR A 95 -5.97 1.63 -14.43
C THR A 95 -5.06 2.85 -14.54
N ALA A 96 -3.75 2.66 -14.43
CA ALA A 96 -2.76 3.73 -14.57
C ALA A 96 -2.79 4.35 -15.98
N VAL A 97 -2.77 3.53 -17.03
CA VAL A 97 -2.83 3.99 -18.43
C VAL A 97 -4.13 4.74 -18.70
N LYS A 98 -5.27 4.22 -18.23
CA LYS A 98 -6.58 4.88 -18.38
C LYS A 98 -6.66 6.22 -17.63
N ALA A 99 -5.93 6.38 -16.54
CA ALA A 99 -5.80 7.65 -15.82
C ALA A 99 -4.85 8.64 -16.52
N GLY A 100 -4.18 8.25 -17.60
CA GLY A 100 -3.17 9.03 -18.30
C GLY A 100 -1.86 9.17 -17.49
N PHE A 101 -1.52 8.15 -16.71
CA PHE A 101 -0.28 8.12 -15.94
C PHE A 101 0.91 7.83 -16.87
N PRO A 102 2.07 8.50 -16.70
CA PRO A 102 3.26 8.27 -17.53
C PRO A 102 3.88 6.90 -17.24
N SER A 103 3.80 6.00 -18.24
CA SER A 103 4.17 4.59 -18.06
C SER A 103 5.66 4.38 -17.73
N GLU A 104 6.54 5.29 -18.14
CA GLU A 104 7.96 5.27 -17.81
C GLU A 104 8.26 5.44 -16.31
N ARG A 105 7.28 5.91 -15.53
CA ARG A 105 7.35 5.99 -14.06
C ARG A 105 6.68 4.82 -13.34
N ILE A 106 6.29 3.77 -14.07
CA ILE A 106 5.68 2.56 -13.49
C ILE A 106 6.77 1.50 -13.25
N CYS A 107 6.71 0.85 -12.08
CA CYS A 107 7.42 -0.37 -11.74
C CYS A 107 6.41 -1.51 -11.65
N PHE A 108 6.57 -2.58 -12.44
CA PHE A 108 5.65 -3.71 -12.47
C PHE A 108 6.20 -4.89 -11.69
N HIS A 109 5.58 -5.18 -10.56
CA HIS A 109 5.90 -6.25 -9.62
C HIS A 109 5.02 -7.49 -9.79
N GLY A 110 5.29 -8.52 -8.98
CA GLY A 110 4.51 -9.76 -8.92
C GLY A 110 5.39 -11.00 -9.09
N ASN A 111 5.09 -12.06 -8.35
CA ASN A 111 5.86 -13.30 -8.36
C ASN A 111 5.45 -14.29 -9.47
N ASN A 112 4.36 -14.01 -10.17
CA ASN A 112 3.86 -14.86 -11.27
C ASN A 112 3.06 -14.02 -12.26
N LYS A 113 3.73 -13.12 -12.98
CA LYS A 113 3.13 -12.33 -14.07
C LYS A 113 2.80 -13.24 -15.23
N THR A 114 1.61 -13.10 -15.81
CA THR A 114 1.20 -13.85 -17.00
C THR A 114 1.87 -13.30 -18.27
N ASN A 115 1.85 -14.07 -19.35
CA ASN A 115 2.38 -13.60 -20.63
C ASN A 115 1.63 -12.38 -21.16
N ASP A 116 0.30 -12.34 -20.93
CA ASP A 116 -0.55 -11.21 -21.35
C ASP A 116 -0.20 -9.95 -20.57
N GLU A 117 0.05 -10.07 -19.27
CA GLU A 117 0.47 -8.94 -18.43
C GLU A 117 1.88 -8.45 -18.79
N LEU A 118 2.82 -9.36 -19.08
CA LEU A 118 4.17 -8.99 -19.55
C LEU A 118 4.09 -8.30 -20.92
N THR A 119 3.26 -8.81 -21.83
CA THR A 119 3.01 -8.18 -23.13
C THR A 119 2.39 -6.80 -22.97
N MET A 120 1.38 -6.67 -22.11
CA MET A 120 0.76 -5.38 -21.79
C MET A 120 1.79 -4.38 -21.24
N ALA A 121 2.70 -4.82 -20.37
CA ALA A 121 3.76 -3.96 -19.84
C ALA A 121 4.72 -3.49 -20.94
N LEU A 122 5.14 -4.41 -21.83
CA LEU A 122 5.99 -4.08 -22.98
C LEU A 122 5.30 -3.12 -23.94
N ASP A 123 4.03 -3.35 -24.27
CA ASP A 123 3.26 -2.54 -25.22
C ASP A 123 2.99 -1.12 -24.71
N ASN A 124 2.80 -0.97 -23.43
CA ASN A 124 2.63 0.34 -22.78
C ASN A 124 3.97 1.00 -22.38
N ASN A 125 5.12 0.40 -22.70
CA ASN A 125 6.45 0.89 -22.35
C ASN A 125 6.58 1.19 -20.83
N VAL A 126 6.16 0.22 -20.00
CA VAL A 126 6.31 0.32 -18.54
C VAL A 126 7.78 0.49 -18.19
N GLY A 127 8.07 1.45 -17.32
CA GLY A 127 9.43 1.90 -17.06
C GLY A 127 10.38 0.83 -16.52
N ARG A 128 9.87 -0.07 -15.65
CA ARG A 128 10.66 -1.18 -15.09
C ARG A 128 9.76 -2.38 -14.82
N ILE A 129 10.23 -3.58 -15.19
CA ILE A 129 9.61 -4.85 -14.81
C ILE A 129 10.49 -5.48 -13.73
N VAL A 130 9.95 -5.67 -12.54
CA VAL A 130 10.66 -6.29 -11.42
C VAL A 130 10.50 -7.80 -11.52
N VAL A 131 11.54 -8.46 -12.02
CA VAL A 131 11.59 -9.89 -12.27
C VAL A 131 11.80 -10.65 -10.97
N ASP A 132 10.97 -11.65 -10.74
CA ASP A 132 10.86 -12.37 -9.48
C ASP A 132 11.50 -13.76 -9.51
N ASN A 133 11.64 -14.37 -10.69
CA ASN A 133 12.18 -15.70 -10.90
C ASN A 133 12.76 -15.90 -12.32
N VAL A 134 13.56 -16.97 -12.49
CA VAL A 134 14.25 -17.28 -13.76
C VAL A 134 13.26 -17.61 -14.90
N GLU A 135 12.15 -18.27 -14.60
CA GLU A 135 11.17 -18.62 -15.63
C GLU A 135 10.45 -17.38 -16.18
N GLU A 136 10.21 -16.39 -15.35
CA GLU A 136 9.71 -15.09 -15.80
C GLU A 136 10.73 -14.38 -16.68
N LEU A 137 12.01 -14.36 -16.29
CA LEU A 137 13.09 -13.77 -17.10
C LEU A 137 13.13 -14.35 -18.50
N LYS A 138 13.10 -15.69 -18.64
CA LYS A 138 13.10 -16.39 -19.94
C LYS A 138 11.87 -16.05 -20.78
N ARG A 139 10.67 -16.02 -20.15
CA ARG A 139 9.42 -15.68 -20.84
C ARG A 139 9.45 -14.22 -21.33
N LEU A 140 9.88 -13.31 -20.46
CA LEU A 140 9.98 -11.87 -20.77
C LEU A 140 10.97 -11.64 -21.92
N SER A 141 12.15 -12.28 -21.89
CA SER A 141 13.14 -12.23 -22.97
C SER A 141 12.53 -12.67 -24.30
N THR A 142 11.81 -13.80 -24.29
CA THR A 142 11.14 -14.33 -25.50
C THR A 142 10.11 -13.34 -26.04
N LEU A 143 9.29 -12.74 -25.18
CA LEU A 143 8.27 -11.77 -25.58
C LEU A 143 8.90 -10.47 -26.10
N ALA A 144 9.93 -9.96 -25.42
CA ALA A 144 10.65 -8.76 -25.84
C ALA A 144 11.30 -8.96 -27.22
N SER A 145 12.00 -10.07 -27.43
CA SER A 145 12.61 -10.42 -28.72
C SER A 145 11.59 -10.51 -29.87
N LYS A 146 10.42 -11.14 -29.62
CA LYS A 146 9.35 -11.25 -30.62
C LYS A 146 8.79 -9.89 -31.05
N THR A 147 8.81 -8.91 -30.16
CA THR A 147 8.30 -7.55 -30.42
C THR A 147 9.39 -6.57 -30.85
N GLY A 148 10.64 -7.01 -30.94
CA GLY A 148 11.80 -6.15 -31.24
C GLY A 148 12.08 -5.11 -30.14
N LYS A 149 11.66 -5.39 -28.92
CA LYS A 149 11.86 -4.50 -27.75
C LYS A 149 12.97 -5.03 -26.84
N VAL A 150 13.54 -4.15 -26.06
CA VAL A 150 14.42 -4.49 -24.93
C VAL A 150 13.64 -4.18 -23.63
N ALA A 151 13.49 -5.21 -22.80
CA ALA A 151 12.80 -5.05 -21.52
C ALA A 151 13.73 -4.49 -20.46
N LYS A 152 13.41 -3.31 -19.93
CA LYS A 152 14.13 -2.72 -18.78
C LYS A 152 13.66 -3.41 -17.50
N ILE A 153 14.57 -4.08 -16.80
CA ILE A 153 14.23 -4.88 -15.63
C ILE A 153 15.02 -4.50 -14.37
N MET A 154 14.43 -4.83 -13.23
CA MET A 154 15.12 -5.01 -11.96
C MET A 154 14.97 -6.46 -11.51
N LEU A 155 15.95 -7.01 -10.82
CA LEU A 155 15.83 -8.31 -10.15
C LEU A 155 15.38 -8.10 -8.69
N ARG A 156 14.36 -8.83 -8.27
CA ARG A 156 13.92 -8.81 -6.87
C ARG A 156 14.81 -9.71 -6.04
N ILE A 157 15.50 -9.12 -5.08
CA ILE A 157 16.47 -9.78 -4.21
C ILE A 157 15.90 -9.96 -2.81
N LYS A 158 16.12 -11.13 -2.22
CA LYS A 158 15.88 -11.40 -0.78
C LYS A 158 17.18 -11.13 0.00
N PRO A 159 17.25 -10.03 0.76
CA PRO A 159 18.49 -9.65 1.44
C PRO A 159 18.74 -10.40 2.75
N GLY A 160 17.88 -11.36 3.14
CA GLY A 160 18.04 -12.14 4.38
C GLY A 160 17.75 -11.38 5.68
N ILE A 161 17.01 -10.28 5.62
CA ILE A 161 16.76 -9.39 6.76
C ILE A 161 15.45 -9.71 7.46
N ASP A 162 15.47 -9.87 8.78
CA ASP A 162 14.28 -9.94 9.63
C ASP A 162 13.95 -8.55 10.20
N ALA A 163 12.83 -8.00 9.78
CA ALA A 163 12.33 -6.72 10.26
C ALA A 163 11.39 -6.86 11.48
N HIS A 164 11.33 -8.04 12.13
CA HIS A 164 10.48 -8.34 13.29
C HIS A 164 8.99 -7.99 13.10
N THR A 165 8.46 -8.24 11.90
CA THR A 165 7.06 -7.99 11.56
C THR A 165 6.22 -9.27 11.58
N HIS A 166 4.88 -9.15 11.45
CA HIS A 166 3.98 -10.30 11.40
C HIS A 166 4.39 -11.31 10.32
N SER A 167 4.28 -12.61 10.59
CA SER A 167 4.77 -13.69 9.71
C SER A 167 4.28 -13.59 8.25
N PHE A 168 3.03 -13.17 8.02
CA PHE A 168 2.46 -13.01 6.67
C PHE A 168 2.96 -11.79 5.88
N ILE A 169 3.68 -10.85 6.51
CA ILE A 169 4.21 -9.65 5.86
C ILE A 169 5.73 -9.59 5.85
N ARG A 170 6.42 -10.66 6.26
CA ARG A 170 7.86 -10.84 6.14
C ARG A 170 8.20 -11.23 4.70
N THR A 171 8.92 -10.39 3.99
CA THR A 171 9.29 -10.62 2.58
C THR A 171 10.78 -10.66 2.31
N GLY A 172 11.60 -10.28 3.29
CA GLY A 172 13.06 -10.25 3.20
C GLY A 172 13.76 -11.56 3.53
N GLN A 173 13.04 -12.57 4.04
CA GLN A 173 13.60 -13.86 4.46
C GLN A 173 13.70 -14.87 3.32
N ILE A 174 14.58 -15.88 3.46
CA ILE A 174 14.77 -16.95 2.47
C ILE A 174 13.46 -17.70 2.21
N ASP A 175 12.71 -18.07 3.25
CA ASP A 175 11.40 -18.69 3.13
C ASP A 175 10.32 -17.66 2.77
N SER A 176 10.33 -17.26 1.52
CA SER A 176 9.37 -16.37 0.90
C SER A 176 9.14 -16.77 -0.54
N LYS A 177 7.91 -16.66 -1.02
CA LYS A 177 7.55 -16.91 -2.44
C LYS A 177 8.18 -15.91 -3.41
N PHE A 178 8.80 -14.85 -2.94
CA PHE A 178 9.28 -13.73 -3.73
C PHE A 178 10.80 -13.76 -3.91
N GLY A 179 11.26 -13.46 -5.13
CA GLY A 179 12.61 -13.02 -5.44
C GLY A 179 13.72 -14.07 -5.27
N PHE A 180 14.93 -13.65 -5.62
CA PHE A 180 16.16 -14.44 -5.61
C PHE A 180 16.91 -14.28 -4.28
N ALA A 181 17.33 -15.39 -3.67
CA ALA A 181 18.07 -15.35 -2.42
C ALA A 181 19.56 -15.00 -2.65
N LEU A 182 20.11 -14.11 -1.80
CA LEU A 182 21.55 -13.81 -1.79
C LEU A 182 22.35 -14.99 -1.24
N GLU A 183 21.92 -15.55 -0.14
CA GLU A 183 22.65 -16.56 0.64
C GLU A 183 22.92 -17.86 -0.14
N THR A 184 22.03 -18.20 -1.09
CA THR A 184 22.17 -19.42 -1.92
C THR A 184 22.94 -19.19 -3.21
N GLY A 185 23.31 -17.95 -3.54
CA GLY A 185 23.95 -17.58 -4.82
C GLY A 185 22.96 -17.50 -6.01
N GLU A 186 21.67 -17.71 -5.75
CA GLU A 186 20.61 -17.65 -6.77
C GLU A 186 20.55 -16.25 -7.41
N ALA A 187 20.69 -15.19 -6.60
CA ALA A 187 20.70 -13.82 -7.06
C ALA A 187 21.84 -13.54 -8.05
N MET A 188 23.06 -13.98 -7.81
CA MET A 188 24.19 -13.80 -8.72
C MET A 188 24.00 -14.59 -10.02
N THR A 189 23.41 -15.78 -9.94
CA THR A 189 23.07 -16.58 -11.13
C THR A 189 22.05 -15.86 -12.02
N ALA A 190 21.03 -15.26 -11.41
CA ALA A 190 20.03 -14.48 -12.13
C ALA A 190 20.63 -13.20 -12.77
N VAL A 191 21.57 -12.53 -12.09
CA VAL A 191 22.30 -11.38 -12.65
C VAL A 191 23.07 -11.78 -13.91
N LYS A 192 23.86 -12.86 -13.84
CA LYS A 192 24.63 -13.34 -15.01
C LYS A 192 23.72 -13.64 -16.18
N LEU A 193 22.63 -14.38 -15.95
CA LEU A 193 21.66 -14.70 -17.00
C LEU A 193 21.02 -13.44 -17.60
N ALA A 194 20.66 -12.45 -16.78
CA ALA A 194 20.07 -11.20 -17.26
C ALA A 194 21.05 -10.38 -18.11
N VAL A 195 22.31 -10.30 -17.69
CA VAL A 195 23.37 -9.55 -18.42
C VAL A 195 23.72 -10.20 -19.75
N GLU A 196 23.67 -11.54 -19.85
CA GLU A 196 23.94 -12.30 -21.07
C GLU A 196 22.77 -12.32 -22.07
N THR A 197 21.62 -11.75 -21.73
CA THR A 197 20.39 -11.80 -22.52
C THR A 197 20.18 -10.50 -23.29
N ASP A 198 20.38 -10.46 -24.60
CA ASP A 198 20.33 -9.23 -25.45
C ASP A 198 19.02 -8.45 -25.38
N SER A 199 17.88 -9.12 -25.19
CA SER A 199 16.55 -8.48 -25.10
C SER A 199 16.21 -7.95 -23.72
N ILE A 200 17.17 -7.98 -22.78
CA ILE A 200 17.01 -7.55 -21.39
C ILE A 200 18.00 -6.43 -21.07
N ASP A 201 17.52 -5.34 -20.51
CA ASP A 201 18.34 -4.29 -19.89
C ASP A 201 18.20 -4.40 -18.37
N LEU A 202 19.17 -5.02 -17.70
CA LEU A 202 19.24 -5.07 -16.25
C LEU A 202 19.60 -3.69 -15.70
N CYS A 203 18.61 -2.85 -15.44
CA CYS A 203 18.88 -1.51 -14.92
C CYS A 203 19.17 -1.47 -13.42
N GLY A 204 18.61 -2.40 -12.64
CA GLY A 204 18.69 -2.30 -11.20
C GLY A 204 18.34 -3.55 -10.41
N LEU A 205 18.39 -3.39 -9.10
CA LEU A 205 17.99 -4.38 -8.12
C LEU A 205 16.84 -3.82 -7.27
N HIS A 206 15.99 -4.72 -6.79
CA HIS A 206 14.90 -4.39 -5.87
C HIS A 206 14.99 -5.27 -4.62
N CYS A 207 14.67 -4.72 -3.45
CA CYS A 207 14.37 -5.49 -2.27
C CYS A 207 13.15 -4.93 -1.52
N HIS A 208 12.50 -5.77 -0.72
CA HIS A 208 11.43 -5.35 0.18
C HIS A 208 11.47 -6.21 1.43
N ILE A 209 11.59 -5.58 2.61
CA ILE A 209 11.91 -6.27 3.86
C ILE A 209 10.68 -6.52 4.77
N GLY A 210 9.52 -5.97 4.43
CA GLY A 210 8.30 -6.16 5.21
C GLY A 210 7.34 -4.99 5.17
N SER A 211 6.40 -4.96 6.10
CA SER A 211 5.35 -3.93 6.18
C SER A 211 5.08 -3.55 7.64
N GLN A 212 4.63 -2.31 7.87
CA GLN A 212 4.35 -1.76 9.20
C GLN A 212 5.61 -1.75 10.10
N ILE A 213 6.73 -1.30 9.54
CA ILE A 213 8.04 -1.25 10.21
C ILE A 213 8.21 0.14 10.82
N PHE A 214 8.42 0.22 12.12
CA PHE A 214 8.62 1.48 12.85
C PHE A 214 10.10 1.82 13.05
N ASP A 215 10.98 0.81 13.11
CA ASP A 215 12.41 1.01 13.25
C ASP A 215 13.08 1.25 11.89
N ILE A 216 14.01 2.19 11.84
CA ILE A 216 14.74 2.54 10.62
C ILE A 216 15.95 1.63 10.39
N ALA A 217 16.52 1.04 11.45
CA ALA A 217 17.71 0.20 11.34
C ALA A 217 17.60 -0.95 10.32
N PRO A 218 16.46 -1.66 10.16
CA PRO A 218 16.30 -2.67 9.12
C PRO A 218 16.43 -2.11 7.69
N PHE A 219 15.97 -0.87 7.45
CA PHE A 219 16.12 -0.20 6.14
C PHE A 219 17.57 0.20 5.86
N GLU A 220 18.30 0.70 6.89
CA GLU A 220 19.72 0.99 6.78
C GLU A 220 20.54 -0.28 6.49
N LEU A 221 20.21 -1.40 7.14
CA LEU A 221 20.84 -2.69 6.90
C LEU A 221 20.53 -3.19 5.47
N ALA A 222 19.28 -3.07 5.01
CA ALA A 222 18.91 -3.44 3.64
C ALA A 222 19.70 -2.65 2.60
N ALA A 223 19.80 -1.33 2.79
CA ALA A 223 20.58 -0.48 1.90
C ALA A 223 22.06 -0.91 1.86
N LYS A 224 22.65 -1.21 3.02
CA LYS A 224 24.05 -1.69 3.10
C LYS A 224 24.24 -3.02 2.37
N VAL A 225 23.38 -4.02 2.64
CA VAL A 225 23.46 -5.35 2.01
C VAL A 225 23.30 -5.25 0.50
N MET A 226 22.40 -4.40 0.02
CA MET A 226 22.19 -4.22 -1.41
C MET A 226 23.37 -3.50 -2.09
N ILE A 227 24.02 -2.54 -1.45
CA ILE A 227 25.23 -1.91 -1.99
C ILE A 227 26.41 -2.89 -1.96
N ASP A 228 26.55 -3.74 -0.94
CA ASP A 228 27.54 -4.81 -0.90
C ASP A 228 27.35 -5.76 -2.10
N PHE A 229 26.10 -6.14 -2.41
CA PHE A 229 25.81 -7.00 -3.57
C PHE A 229 26.05 -6.30 -4.92
N ILE A 230 25.75 -5.01 -5.04
CA ILE A 230 26.09 -4.21 -6.26
C ILE A 230 27.61 -4.21 -6.47
N SER A 231 28.41 -4.07 -5.42
CA SER A 231 29.88 -4.17 -5.51
C SER A 231 30.34 -5.54 -5.97
N GLU A 232 29.77 -6.62 -5.43
CA GLU A 232 30.06 -8.00 -5.83
C GLU A 232 29.75 -8.25 -7.30
N ILE A 233 28.62 -7.74 -7.80
CA ILE A 233 28.26 -7.82 -9.22
C ILE A 233 29.30 -7.12 -10.09
N LYS A 234 29.73 -5.92 -9.71
CA LYS A 234 30.76 -5.17 -10.43
C LYS A 234 32.08 -5.93 -10.49
N GLU A 235 32.50 -6.53 -9.39
CA GLU A 235 33.77 -7.29 -9.28
C GLU A 235 33.69 -8.63 -10.04
N THR A 236 32.56 -9.34 -9.95
CA THR A 236 32.41 -10.71 -10.46
C THR A 236 32.00 -10.76 -11.94
N VAL A 237 31.09 -9.85 -12.34
CA VAL A 237 30.47 -9.83 -13.69
C VAL A 237 31.00 -8.68 -14.53
N GLY A 238 31.60 -7.66 -13.93
CA GLY A 238 32.02 -6.44 -14.61
C GLY A 238 30.83 -5.55 -15.03
N TYR A 239 29.65 -5.76 -14.45
CA TYR A 239 28.43 -5.04 -14.79
C TYR A 239 28.09 -3.95 -13.79
N GLU A 240 27.65 -2.79 -14.27
CA GLU A 240 27.32 -1.66 -13.42
C GLU A 240 25.80 -1.52 -13.23
N ILE A 241 25.32 -1.79 -12.03
CA ILE A 241 23.94 -1.59 -11.64
C ILE A 241 23.68 -0.09 -11.48
N ARG A 242 22.63 0.41 -12.14
CA ARG A 242 22.32 1.85 -12.21
C ARG A 242 21.24 2.29 -11.23
N GLU A 243 20.34 1.39 -10.84
CA GLU A 243 19.17 1.70 -10.01
C GLU A 243 19.07 0.75 -8.82
N LEU A 244 18.61 1.25 -7.68
CA LEU A 244 18.35 0.47 -6.48
C LEU A 244 17.00 0.83 -5.90
N ASN A 245 16.08 -0.15 -5.91
CA ASN A 245 14.76 -0.03 -5.30
C ASN A 245 14.79 -0.69 -3.91
N LEU A 246 14.56 0.09 -2.87
CA LEU A 246 14.58 -0.35 -1.48
C LEU A 246 13.18 -0.76 -0.97
N GLY A 247 12.18 -0.74 -1.84
CA GLY A 247 10.81 -1.11 -1.49
C GLY A 247 10.11 -0.11 -0.58
N GLY A 248 9.07 -0.60 0.07
CA GLY A 248 8.29 0.16 1.05
C GLY A 248 8.36 -0.47 2.44
N GLY A 249 7.25 -0.38 3.17
CA GLY A 249 7.14 -0.98 4.49
C GLY A 249 7.03 0.01 5.64
N PHE A 250 7.03 1.30 5.34
CA PHE A 250 6.93 2.39 6.32
C PHE A 250 5.64 2.29 7.15
N GLY A 251 5.80 2.23 8.48
CA GLY A 251 4.70 2.10 9.42
C GLY A 251 3.86 3.36 9.57
N ILE A 252 2.59 3.18 9.93
CA ILE A 252 1.65 4.26 10.26
C ILE A 252 1.02 4.04 11.62
N LYS A 253 0.32 5.05 12.12
CA LYS A 253 -0.45 4.98 13.33
C LYS A 253 -1.83 4.36 13.07
N TYR A 254 -2.12 3.22 13.72
CA TYR A 254 -3.44 2.60 13.77
C TYR A 254 -4.12 2.86 15.11
N LEU A 255 -3.34 2.83 16.19
CA LEU A 255 -3.78 3.07 17.56
C LEU A 255 -3.00 4.24 18.15
N GLU A 256 -3.53 4.81 19.23
CA GLU A 256 -2.86 5.91 19.93
C GLU A 256 -1.46 5.52 20.45
N SER A 257 -1.27 4.25 20.78
CA SER A 257 0.02 3.69 21.24
C SER A 257 1.10 3.60 20.15
N ASP A 258 0.73 3.64 18.87
CA ASP A 258 1.68 3.52 17.78
C ASP A 258 2.51 4.79 17.61
N THR A 259 3.81 4.61 17.41
CA THR A 259 4.78 5.72 17.32
C THR A 259 5.64 5.61 16.06
N PRO A 260 5.05 5.75 14.85
CA PRO A 260 5.80 5.73 13.61
C PRO A 260 6.79 6.90 13.56
N LYS A 261 7.92 6.68 12.88
CA LYS A 261 8.87 7.77 12.60
C LYS A 261 8.32 8.66 11.48
N PRO A 262 8.67 9.96 11.45
CA PRO A 262 8.39 10.81 10.29
C PRO A 262 8.92 10.19 8.99
N PHE A 263 8.17 10.27 7.90
CA PHE A 263 8.55 9.65 6.63
C PHE A 263 9.85 10.22 6.08
N SER A 264 10.12 11.51 6.31
CA SER A 264 11.36 12.17 5.98
C SER A 264 12.60 11.56 6.64
N GLU A 265 12.46 11.00 7.83
CA GLU A 265 13.59 10.43 8.59
C GLU A 265 14.16 9.17 7.93
N TYR A 266 13.34 8.38 7.22
CA TYR A 266 13.81 7.17 6.52
C TYR A 266 14.84 7.53 5.44
N MET A 267 14.51 8.42 4.50
CA MET A 267 15.44 8.82 3.45
C MET A 267 16.65 9.56 4.00
N LYS A 268 16.47 10.38 5.03
CA LYS A 268 17.58 11.06 5.70
C LYS A 268 18.64 10.08 6.20
N ARG A 269 18.22 8.96 6.82
CA ARG A 269 19.14 7.97 7.35
C ARG A 269 19.66 6.99 6.30
N VAL A 270 18.78 6.49 5.45
CA VAL A 270 19.14 5.53 4.39
C VAL A 270 20.10 6.14 3.38
N SER A 271 19.91 7.40 2.98
CA SER A 271 20.81 8.07 2.04
C SER A 271 22.24 8.19 2.55
N VAL A 272 22.42 8.41 3.85
CA VAL A 272 23.77 8.45 4.49
C VAL A 272 24.46 7.10 4.34
N VAL A 273 23.74 6.00 4.59
CA VAL A 273 24.30 4.64 4.44
C VAL A 273 24.64 4.36 2.98
N VAL A 274 23.74 4.65 2.06
CA VAL A 274 23.98 4.43 0.62
C VAL A 274 25.19 5.21 0.13
N LYS A 275 25.28 6.51 0.44
CA LYS A 275 26.39 7.38 0.02
C LYS A 275 27.73 6.84 0.59
N LYS A 276 27.77 6.52 1.88
CA LYS A 276 28.95 6.01 2.57
C LYS A 276 29.44 4.66 2.03
N GLU A 277 28.52 3.70 1.89
CA GLU A 277 28.89 2.36 1.44
C GLU A 277 29.25 2.35 -0.06
N ALA A 278 28.59 3.17 -0.90
CA ALA A 278 28.93 3.32 -2.31
C ALA A 278 30.35 3.90 -2.48
N GLU A 279 30.70 4.94 -1.74
CA GLU A 279 32.05 5.52 -1.73
C GLU A 279 33.09 4.49 -1.31
N LYS A 280 32.87 3.83 -0.17
CA LYS A 280 33.77 2.78 0.39
C LYS A 280 34.02 1.64 -0.59
N LYS A 281 33.02 1.25 -1.37
CA LYS A 281 33.05 0.13 -2.33
C LYS A 281 33.44 0.58 -3.75
N ASN A 282 33.68 1.86 -3.98
CA ASN A 282 33.92 2.42 -5.31
C ASN A 282 32.82 2.04 -6.33
N VAL A 283 31.57 2.15 -5.88
CA VAL A 283 30.35 1.94 -6.69
C VAL A 283 29.77 3.31 -7.02
N LYS A 284 29.27 3.51 -8.24
CA LYS A 284 28.52 4.72 -8.56
C LYS A 284 27.25 4.80 -7.74
N LEU A 285 26.86 6.00 -7.30
CA LEU A 285 25.60 6.22 -6.60
C LEU A 285 24.44 5.79 -7.50
N PRO A 286 23.63 4.78 -7.10
CA PRO A 286 22.50 4.35 -7.90
C PRO A 286 21.37 5.38 -7.85
N PHE A 287 20.52 5.42 -8.87
CA PHE A 287 19.21 6.05 -8.79
C PHE A 287 18.33 5.28 -7.82
N ILE A 288 17.84 5.91 -6.73
CA ILE A 288 17.08 5.21 -5.69
C ILE A 288 15.58 5.25 -5.95
N LEU A 289 14.92 4.10 -5.76
CA LEU A 289 13.46 4.02 -5.69
C LEU A 289 13.03 3.58 -4.28
N ILE A 290 11.90 4.11 -3.84
CA ILE A 290 11.17 3.65 -2.64
C ILE A 290 9.69 3.51 -2.96
N GLU A 291 8.97 2.63 -2.22
CA GLU A 291 7.60 2.22 -2.56
C GLU A 291 6.62 2.40 -1.40
N PRO A 292 6.38 3.64 -0.92
CA PRO A 292 5.35 3.87 0.08
C PRO A 292 3.95 3.55 -0.47
N GLY A 293 3.16 2.81 0.29
CA GLY A 293 1.76 2.52 -0.04
C GLY A 293 0.88 2.85 1.15
N ARG A 294 0.93 2.01 2.19
CA ARG A 294 0.21 2.22 3.45
C ARG A 294 0.44 3.63 4.02
N SER A 295 1.66 4.08 4.04
CA SER A 295 2.07 5.37 4.60
C SER A 295 1.53 6.58 3.83
N VAL A 296 1.06 6.40 2.59
CA VAL A 296 0.43 7.48 1.82
C VAL A 296 -1.05 7.61 2.13
N VAL A 297 -1.78 6.50 2.24
CA VAL A 297 -3.26 6.52 2.28
C VAL A 297 -3.86 5.91 3.56
N GLY A 298 -3.11 5.13 4.32
CA GLY A 298 -3.65 4.27 5.38
C GLY A 298 -4.37 5.04 6.47
N ALA A 299 -3.72 6.00 7.11
CA ALA A 299 -4.29 6.84 8.16
C ALA A 299 -5.31 7.86 7.63
N GLU A 300 -5.30 8.12 6.33
CA GLU A 300 -6.10 9.15 5.68
C GLU A 300 -7.46 8.66 5.18
N GLY A 301 -7.76 7.37 5.37
CA GLY A 301 -9.03 6.75 5.04
C GLY A 301 -9.81 6.32 6.27
N VAL A 302 -11.10 6.58 6.26
CA VAL A 302 -12.07 6.20 7.30
C VAL A 302 -13.23 5.45 6.65
N THR A 303 -13.69 4.36 7.27
CA THR A 303 -14.91 3.69 6.86
C THR A 303 -16.03 3.99 7.86
N VAL A 304 -17.16 4.45 7.36
CA VAL A 304 -18.32 4.81 8.18
C VAL A 304 -19.47 3.88 7.89
N TYR A 305 -20.05 3.36 8.96
CA TYR A 305 -21.15 2.41 8.98
C TYR A 305 -22.36 2.98 9.74
N THR A 306 -23.55 2.44 9.46
CA THR A 306 -24.71 2.59 10.34
C THR A 306 -24.81 1.40 11.29
N VAL A 307 -24.99 1.66 12.58
CA VAL A 307 -25.29 0.65 13.59
C VAL A 307 -26.70 0.13 13.35
N GLY A 308 -26.82 -1.16 13.04
CA GLY A 308 -28.12 -1.82 12.84
C GLY A 308 -28.71 -2.37 14.12
N ALA A 309 -27.86 -2.98 14.97
CA ALA A 309 -28.31 -3.60 16.22
C ALA A 309 -27.20 -3.61 17.28
N VAL A 310 -27.60 -3.48 18.55
CA VAL A 310 -26.73 -3.70 19.69
C VAL A 310 -27.25 -4.93 20.46
N LYS A 311 -26.42 -5.96 20.58
CA LYS A 311 -26.77 -7.22 21.26
C LYS A 311 -25.89 -7.40 22.49
N HIS A 312 -26.53 -7.27 23.66
CA HIS A 312 -25.86 -7.53 24.93
C HIS A 312 -26.02 -8.99 25.36
N ILE A 313 -24.89 -9.68 25.61
CA ILE A 313 -24.86 -11.01 26.19
C ILE A 313 -24.29 -10.86 27.60
N PRO A 314 -25.13 -10.99 28.65
CA PRO A 314 -24.73 -10.73 30.03
C PRO A 314 -23.47 -11.49 30.44
N ASN A 315 -22.51 -10.78 31.05
CA ASN A 315 -21.21 -11.30 31.52
C ASN A 315 -20.29 -11.90 30.44
N ILE A 316 -20.62 -11.73 29.17
CA ILE A 316 -19.81 -12.26 28.06
C ILE A 316 -19.35 -11.12 27.16
N ARG A 317 -20.28 -10.45 26.43
CA ARG A 317 -19.90 -9.51 25.37
C ARG A 317 -21.07 -8.67 24.90
N THR A 318 -20.78 -7.45 24.46
CA THR A 318 -21.73 -6.65 23.67
C THR A 318 -21.28 -6.61 22.22
N TYR A 319 -22.16 -7.05 21.32
CA TYR A 319 -21.96 -6.90 19.87
C TYR A 319 -22.65 -5.63 19.38
N VAL A 320 -21.93 -4.88 18.53
CA VAL A 320 -22.46 -3.76 17.75
C VAL A 320 -22.40 -4.17 16.29
N SER A 321 -23.55 -4.51 15.70
CA SER A 321 -23.64 -4.96 14.31
C SER A 321 -23.83 -3.75 13.38
N VAL A 322 -23.06 -3.71 12.30
CA VAL A 322 -23.06 -2.65 11.30
C VAL A 322 -23.48 -3.12 9.91
N ASP A 323 -23.79 -2.19 9.03
CA ASP A 323 -24.30 -2.47 7.66
C ASP A 323 -23.21 -2.82 6.62
N GLY A 324 -21.95 -2.96 7.03
CA GLY A 324 -20.83 -3.51 6.26
C GLY A 324 -20.19 -4.71 6.96
N GLY A 325 -18.90 -4.94 6.77
CA GLY A 325 -18.17 -6.01 7.43
C GLY A 325 -16.91 -6.47 6.68
N MET A 326 -16.61 -7.77 6.76
CA MET A 326 -15.44 -8.35 6.09
C MET A 326 -15.40 -8.15 4.58
N THR A 327 -16.52 -7.84 3.96
CA THR A 327 -16.62 -7.52 2.53
C THR A 327 -15.93 -6.23 2.14
N ASP A 328 -15.77 -5.31 3.06
CA ASP A 328 -15.16 -3.98 2.84
C ASP A 328 -14.04 -3.67 3.85
N ASN A 329 -13.98 -4.40 4.97
CA ASN A 329 -12.94 -4.27 5.98
C ASN A 329 -12.42 -5.65 6.44
N PRO A 330 -11.66 -6.40 5.60
CA PRO A 330 -11.30 -7.79 5.87
C PRO A 330 -10.07 -7.96 6.78
N ARG A 331 -9.34 -6.88 7.11
CA ARG A 331 -8.00 -7.00 7.67
C ARG A 331 -7.95 -7.50 9.12
N TYR A 332 -8.99 -7.22 9.92
CA TYR A 332 -9.06 -7.79 11.27
C TYR A 332 -9.10 -9.34 11.20
N ILE A 333 -9.92 -9.89 10.32
CA ILE A 333 -10.05 -11.35 10.15
C ILE A 333 -8.76 -11.96 9.59
N LEU A 334 -8.14 -11.31 8.61
CA LEU A 334 -6.97 -11.85 7.91
C LEU A 334 -5.68 -11.73 8.72
N TYR A 335 -5.52 -10.67 9.49
CA TYR A 335 -4.25 -10.32 10.12
C TYR A 335 -4.38 -9.97 11.60
N GLN A 336 -5.59 -10.01 12.17
CA GLN A 336 -5.89 -9.52 13.52
C GLN A 336 -5.38 -8.07 13.73
N SER A 337 -5.50 -7.26 12.66
CA SER A 337 -5.07 -5.87 12.69
C SER A 337 -6.04 -5.04 13.52
N ASP A 338 -5.58 -4.47 14.61
CA ASP A 338 -6.38 -3.59 15.44
C ASP A 338 -6.66 -2.25 14.74
N TYR A 339 -7.85 -1.70 15.01
CA TYR A 339 -8.31 -0.40 14.53
C TYR A 339 -8.89 0.42 15.69
N ASP A 340 -8.67 1.72 15.65
CA ASP A 340 -9.44 2.63 16.51
C ASP A 340 -10.85 2.82 15.92
N VAL A 341 -11.86 2.68 16.79
CA VAL A 341 -13.27 2.77 16.45
C VAL A 341 -13.94 3.81 17.30
N MET A 342 -14.88 4.55 16.73
CA MET A 342 -15.64 5.55 17.48
C MET A 342 -17.04 5.78 16.92
N CYS A 343 -17.93 6.29 17.77
CA CYS A 343 -19.24 6.77 17.32
C CYS A 343 -19.06 8.14 16.63
N ALA A 344 -19.27 8.18 15.32
CA ALA A 344 -18.97 9.34 14.49
C ALA A 344 -19.89 10.55 14.77
N ASN A 345 -21.14 10.30 15.16
CA ASN A 345 -22.10 11.36 15.53
C ASN A 345 -22.07 11.73 17.01
N LYS A 346 -21.16 11.15 17.81
CA LYS A 346 -20.95 11.42 19.24
C LYS A 346 -19.45 11.48 19.55
N ALA A 347 -18.65 12.01 18.62
CA ALA A 347 -17.19 11.94 18.66
C ALA A 347 -16.54 12.70 19.84
N ASN A 348 -17.24 13.69 20.42
CA ASN A 348 -16.83 14.44 21.61
C ASN A 348 -17.25 13.80 22.93
N GLU A 349 -18.05 12.72 22.90
CA GLU A 349 -18.47 12.04 24.14
C GLU A 349 -17.38 11.08 24.63
N PRO A 350 -17.36 10.75 25.93
CA PRO A 350 -16.40 9.80 26.48
C PRO A 350 -16.68 8.38 25.99
N LYS A 351 -15.63 7.62 25.71
CA LYS A 351 -15.70 6.18 25.41
C LYS A 351 -15.98 5.43 26.73
N THR A 352 -17.21 4.97 26.95
CA THR A 352 -17.67 4.35 28.20
C THR A 352 -18.01 2.87 28.07
N GLU A 353 -18.06 2.36 26.85
CA GLU A 353 -18.39 0.97 26.56
C GLU A 353 -17.21 0.25 25.91
N ASN A 354 -17.17 -1.07 26.11
CA ASN A 354 -16.22 -1.96 25.42
C ASN A 354 -17.04 -2.99 24.64
N VAL A 355 -16.92 -3.00 23.31
CA VAL A 355 -17.76 -3.76 22.42
C VAL A 355 -16.97 -4.58 21.40
N THR A 356 -17.64 -5.54 20.79
CA THR A 356 -17.18 -6.19 19.56
C THR A 356 -18.00 -5.65 18.39
N VAL A 357 -17.33 -5.00 17.43
CA VAL A 357 -17.94 -4.54 16.20
C VAL A 357 -18.00 -5.71 15.21
N ALA A 358 -19.21 -6.07 14.79
CA ALA A 358 -19.49 -7.18 13.90
C ALA A 358 -20.13 -6.69 12.60
N GLY A 359 -19.76 -7.31 11.49
CA GLY A 359 -20.39 -7.07 10.20
C GLY A 359 -21.74 -7.79 10.04
N LYS A 360 -22.32 -7.64 8.84
CA LYS A 360 -23.62 -8.22 8.48
C LYS A 360 -23.53 -9.52 7.68
N CYS A 361 -22.32 -10.00 7.39
CA CYS A 361 -22.15 -11.24 6.63
C CYS A 361 -22.64 -12.45 7.46
N CYS A 362 -23.21 -13.45 6.76
CA CYS A 362 -23.58 -14.71 7.40
C CYS A 362 -22.33 -15.59 7.62
N GLU A 363 -21.43 -15.09 8.47
CA GLU A 363 -20.14 -15.69 8.82
C GLU A 363 -19.78 -15.32 10.26
N SER A 364 -19.51 -16.33 11.09
CA SER A 364 -19.21 -16.09 12.53
C SER A 364 -17.96 -15.26 12.77
N GLY A 365 -17.01 -15.32 11.84
CA GLY A 365 -15.77 -14.54 11.87
C GLY A 365 -15.89 -13.12 11.31
N ASP A 366 -17.08 -12.66 10.90
CA ASP A 366 -17.26 -11.29 10.37
C ASP A 366 -17.17 -10.24 11.49
N LEU A 367 -15.94 -10.02 11.95
CA LEU A 367 -15.59 -9.06 12.98
C LEU A 367 -14.70 -7.96 12.39
N ILE A 368 -14.99 -6.71 12.75
CA ILE A 368 -14.19 -5.54 12.37
C ILE A 368 -13.20 -5.21 13.48
N GLN A 369 -13.63 -5.27 14.73
CA GLN A 369 -12.77 -5.06 15.89
C GLN A 369 -13.38 -5.72 17.13
N GLU A 370 -12.58 -6.44 17.90
CA GLU A 370 -12.93 -6.92 19.24
C GLU A 370 -12.40 -5.97 20.32
N ASN A 371 -13.06 -5.99 21.48
CA ASN A 371 -12.68 -5.20 22.65
C ASN A 371 -12.46 -3.70 22.35
N ALA A 372 -13.28 -3.15 21.44
CA ALA A 372 -13.20 -1.76 21.04
C ALA A 372 -13.80 -0.84 22.13
N PRO A 373 -13.00 0.08 22.73
CA PRO A 373 -13.56 1.13 23.57
C PRO A 373 -14.27 2.15 22.69
N ILE A 374 -15.57 2.37 22.92
CA ILE A 374 -16.38 3.33 22.17
C ILE A 374 -17.32 4.15 23.07
N GLN A 375 -17.89 5.19 22.51
CA GLN A 375 -19.02 5.92 23.09
C GLN A 375 -20.23 4.99 23.19
N LYS A 376 -21.19 5.31 24.04
CA LYS A 376 -22.45 4.57 24.08
C LYS A 376 -23.20 4.71 22.75
N VAL A 377 -23.49 3.58 22.12
CA VAL A 377 -24.16 3.54 20.81
C VAL A 377 -25.50 2.83 20.86
N GLU A 378 -26.38 3.23 19.95
CA GLU A 378 -27.69 2.63 19.71
C GLU A 378 -27.95 2.44 18.22
N ALA A 379 -29.00 1.72 17.86
CA ALA A 379 -29.38 1.51 16.46
C ALA A 379 -29.65 2.87 15.78
N GLY A 380 -29.07 3.07 14.61
CA GLY A 380 -29.13 4.31 13.84
C GLY A 380 -27.92 5.23 14.05
N ASP A 381 -27.10 5.01 15.06
CA ASP A 381 -25.83 5.76 15.22
C ASP A 381 -24.86 5.43 14.08
N LEU A 382 -23.92 6.33 13.85
CA LEU A 382 -22.85 6.13 12.88
C LEU A 382 -21.55 5.70 13.59
N LEU A 383 -20.96 4.62 13.11
CA LEU A 383 -19.71 4.10 13.64
C LEU A 383 -18.60 4.28 12.60
N ALA A 384 -17.51 4.95 13.00
CA ALA A 384 -16.33 5.14 12.17
C ALA A 384 -15.21 4.20 12.60
N VAL A 385 -14.58 3.53 11.62
CA VAL A 385 -13.34 2.76 11.76
C VAL A 385 -12.23 3.58 11.13
N LEU A 386 -11.24 3.98 11.92
CA LEU A 386 -10.17 4.88 11.50
C LEU A 386 -9.03 4.10 10.82
N SER A 387 -8.15 4.77 10.08
CA SER A 387 -6.98 4.19 9.39
C SER A 387 -7.31 3.04 8.43
N THR A 388 -8.48 3.06 7.79
CA THR A 388 -8.91 2.04 6.84
C THR A 388 -8.49 2.31 5.39
N GLY A 389 -7.68 3.33 5.15
CA GLY A 389 -7.33 3.77 3.79
C GLY A 389 -6.47 2.80 2.98
N ALA A 390 -5.75 1.88 3.64
CA ALA A 390 -4.89 0.93 2.95
C ALA A 390 -5.39 -0.50 3.09
N TYR A 391 -5.45 -1.23 1.97
CA TYR A 391 -5.77 -2.67 1.86
C TYR A 391 -7.19 -3.09 2.24
N ASN A 392 -8.08 -2.18 2.60
CA ASN A 392 -9.49 -2.49 2.88
C ASN A 392 -10.30 -2.49 1.57
N TYR A 393 -10.47 -1.34 0.92
CA TYR A 393 -11.19 -1.30 -0.35
C TYR A 393 -10.54 -2.17 -1.44
N SER A 394 -9.21 -2.17 -1.52
CA SER A 394 -8.47 -3.00 -2.50
C SER A 394 -8.70 -4.50 -2.34
N MET A 395 -9.04 -4.95 -1.14
CA MET A 395 -9.34 -6.35 -0.81
C MET A 395 -10.85 -6.59 -0.67
N ALA A 396 -11.68 -5.60 -0.94
CA ALA A 396 -13.14 -5.72 -0.85
C ALA A 396 -13.67 -6.80 -1.80
N SER A 397 -14.71 -7.51 -1.35
CA SER A 397 -15.32 -8.61 -2.08
C SER A 397 -16.83 -8.50 -2.11
N ASN A 398 -17.48 -9.37 -2.89
CA ASN A 398 -18.93 -9.50 -2.93
C ASN A 398 -19.42 -10.76 -2.18
N TYR A 399 -18.75 -11.13 -1.09
CA TYR A 399 -19.23 -12.23 -0.26
C TYR A 399 -20.66 -11.96 0.20
N ASN A 400 -21.49 -13.00 0.26
CA ASN A 400 -22.95 -12.91 0.41
C ASN A 400 -23.66 -12.00 -0.61
N ARG A 401 -23.06 -11.73 -1.77
CA ARG A 401 -23.58 -10.79 -2.80
C ARG A 401 -23.77 -9.36 -2.27
N ILE A 402 -22.99 -8.95 -1.27
CA ILE A 402 -23.03 -7.57 -0.74
C ILE A 402 -22.29 -6.66 -1.71
N PRO A 403 -22.91 -5.53 -2.14
CA PRO A 403 -22.26 -4.52 -2.99
C PRO A 403 -21.06 -3.87 -2.29
N ARG A 404 -19.96 -3.65 -3.03
CA ARG A 404 -18.85 -2.84 -2.53
C ARG A 404 -19.29 -1.40 -2.26
N PRO A 405 -18.79 -0.77 -1.18
CA PRO A 405 -19.22 0.56 -0.78
C PRO A 405 -18.77 1.65 -1.76
N ILE A 406 -19.40 2.81 -1.66
CA ILE A 406 -18.97 4.03 -2.32
C ILE A 406 -17.66 4.53 -1.69
N VAL A 407 -16.78 5.12 -2.51
CA VAL A 407 -15.59 5.82 -2.03
C VAL A 407 -15.68 7.30 -2.36
N VAL A 408 -15.49 8.10 -1.34
CA VAL A 408 -15.57 9.56 -1.37
C VAL A 408 -14.19 10.15 -1.08
N MET A 409 -13.85 11.21 -1.77
CA MET A 409 -12.67 12.04 -1.48
C MET A 409 -13.15 13.36 -0.88
N ALA A 410 -12.62 13.70 0.30
CA ALA A 410 -12.89 14.95 1.00
C ALA A 410 -11.69 15.89 0.86
N LYS A 411 -11.96 17.18 0.70
CA LYS A 411 -10.96 18.24 0.60
C LYS A 411 -11.54 19.58 0.98
N ASP A 412 -10.97 20.25 1.96
CA ASP A 412 -11.33 21.61 2.37
C ASP A 412 -12.85 21.78 2.64
N GLY A 413 -13.50 20.76 3.24
CA GLY A 413 -14.93 20.75 3.54
C GLY A 413 -15.82 20.37 2.35
N GLU A 414 -15.27 20.12 1.17
CA GLU A 414 -15.99 19.63 0.00
C GLU A 414 -15.77 18.13 -0.22
N SER A 415 -16.75 17.46 -0.83
CA SER A 415 -16.67 16.03 -1.08
C SER A 415 -17.11 15.65 -2.49
N ARG A 416 -16.40 14.69 -3.10
CA ARG A 416 -16.74 14.11 -4.39
C ARG A 416 -16.63 12.59 -4.39
N ILE A 417 -17.41 11.93 -5.23
CA ILE A 417 -17.34 10.48 -5.46
C ILE A 417 -16.14 10.19 -6.35
N ILE A 418 -15.28 9.26 -5.94
CA ILE A 418 -14.18 8.76 -6.77
C ILE A 418 -14.39 7.30 -7.23
N ILE A 419 -15.20 6.52 -6.48
CA ILE A 419 -15.68 5.21 -6.89
C ILE A 419 -17.16 5.12 -6.49
N ARG A 420 -18.03 4.77 -7.43
CA ARG A 420 -19.45 4.59 -7.17
C ARG A 420 -19.72 3.32 -6.37
N ARG A 421 -20.76 3.32 -5.54
CA ARG A 421 -21.30 2.11 -4.93
C ARG A 421 -21.72 1.13 -6.04
N GLU A 422 -21.43 -0.16 -5.85
CA GLU A 422 -22.00 -1.19 -6.73
C GLU A 422 -23.51 -1.29 -6.54
N THR A 423 -24.21 -1.54 -7.63
CA THR A 423 -25.63 -1.90 -7.65
C THR A 423 -25.79 -3.43 -7.68
N TYR A 424 -27.00 -3.93 -7.49
CA TYR A 424 -27.27 -5.37 -7.67
C TYR A 424 -27.05 -5.82 -9.12
N GLU A 425 -27.28 -4.94 -10.10
CA GLU A 425 -26.98 -5.18 -11.51
C GLU A 425 -25.47 -5.29 -11.75
N ASP A 426 -24.65 -4.47 -11.07
CA ASP A 426 -23.18 -4.59 -11.16
C ASP A 426 -22.70 -5.96 -10.67
N ILE A 427 -23.31 -6.52 -9.61
CA ILE A 427 -22.97 -7.83 -9.06
C ILE A 427 -23.33 -8.95 -10.03
N THR A 428 -24.48 -8.84 -10.71
CA THR A 428 -24.99 -9.89 -11.60
C THR A 428 -24.54 -9.75 -13.04
N ARG A 429 -23.82 -8.67 -13.37
CA ARG A 429 -23.40 -8.32 -14.73
C ARG A 429 -22.70 -9.45 -15.50
N ASN A 430 -21.95 -10.28 -14.82
CA ASN A 430 -21.19 -11.38 -15.42
C ASN A 430 -21.85 -12.74 -15.24
N ASP A 431 -23.04 -12.82 -14.62
CA ASP A 431 -23.81 -14.07 -14.53
C ASP A 431 -24.45 -14.37 -15.91
N VAL A 432 -24.49 -15.65 -16.30
CA VAL A 432 -25.03 -16.14 -17.57
C VAL A 432 -26.14 -17.12 -17.34
#